data_9fa1908aeb9a9b4f0593fe5d9712472e
#
_entry.id   9fa1908aeb9a9b4f0593fe5d9712472e
#
_cell.length_a   1.000
_cell.length_b   1.000
_cell.length_c   1.000
_cell.angle_alpha   90.00
_cell.angle_beta   90.00
_cell.angle_gamma   90.00
#
_symmetry.space_group_name_H-M   'P 1'
#
loop_
_entity.id
_entity.type
_entity.pdbx_description
1 polymer ?
#
loop_
_entity_poly.entity_id
_entity_poly.type
_entity_poly.pdbx_seq_one_letter_code
_entity_poly.pdbx_strand_id
1 'polypeptide(L)'
;MKKNLAIAAAAVAALCMASCHGNTKSNETDKDSLSTVANDSLSSGVAIESLAGTYEGTLPAADCPGIRTVLTLNTDSTYQYSADYLERKDGHDEASGVFKVLANNVVEIVRPSSGEATYYKVKDANSIIMTDSLGNEPEGETAKLYVLTKKK
;
A
#
# COMPACT_ATOMS: atom_id res chain seq x y z
N MET A 1 14.84 24.62 43.19
CA MET A 1 13.69 24.75 44.11
C MET A 1 12.72 23.63 43.80
N LYS A 2 12.49 22.83 44.82
CA LYS A 2 11.62 21.66 44.85
C LYS A 2 10.15 22.07 44.71
N LYS A 3 9.34 21.27 44.02
CA LYS A 3 8.01 20.91 44.56
C LYS A 3 7.45 19.72 43.78
N ASN A 4 7.45 18.58 44.47
CA ASN A 4 6.65 17.40 44.23
C ASN A 4 5.15 17.72 44.38
N LEU A 5 4.30 17.09 43.61
CA LEU A 5 2.97 16.73 44.09
C LEU A 5 2.53 15.43 43.48
N ALA A 6 2.46 14.43 44.30
CA ALA A 6 1.82 13.13 44.07
C ALA A 6 0.34 13.20 44.46
N ILE A 7 -0.38 12.09 44.24
CA ILE A 7 -1.74 11.74 44.70
C ILE A 7 -2.76 11.78 43.53
N ALA A 8 -3.59 10.79 43.25
CA ALA A 8 -3.99 9.56 43.92
C ALA A 8 -4.69 8.60 42.95
N ALA A 9 -4.67 7.35 43.32
CA ALA A 9 -5.40 6.25 42.72
C ALA A 9 -6.94 6.37 42.91
N ALA A 10 -7.71 5.88 41.92
CA ALA A 10 -9.05 5.37 42.22
C ALA A 10 -9.34 4.18 41.26
N ALA A 11 -9.30 3.01 41.88
CA ALA A 11 -9.82 1.78 41.35
C ALA A 11 -11.35 1.77 41.49
N VAL A 12 -12.09 1.38 40.48
CA VAL A 12 -13.47 0.88 40.65
C VAL A 12 -13.62 -0.38 39.80
N ALA A 13 -14.00 -1.42 40.48
CA ALA A 13 -14.17 -2.79 40.04
C ALA A 13 -15.54 -3.06 39.43
N ALA A 14 -15.58 -4.09 38.57
CA ALA A 14 -16.62 -5.10 38.38
C ALA A 14 -18.02 -4.70 37.86
N LEU A 15 -18.46 -5.38 36.79
CA LEU A 15 -19.49 -6.40 36.94
C LEU A 15 -19.65 -7.24 35.67
N CYS A 16 -19.54 -8.53 35.85
CA CYS A 16 -19.89 -9.60 34.92
C CYS A 16 -21.41 -9.59 34.66
N MET A 17 -21.80 -9.87 33.39
CA MET A 17 -23.05 -10.61 33.14
C MET A 17 -22.80 -11.62 32.04
N ALA A 18 -22.64 -12.87 32.45
CA ALA A 18 -22.82 -14.03 31.61
C ALA A 18 -24.33 -14.20 31.31
N SER A 19 -24.66 -14.45 30.06
CA SER A 19 -25.93 -15.05 29.72
C SER A 19 -25.68 -16.15 28.69
N CYS A 20 -25.64 -17.36 29.19
CA CYS A 20 -25.87 -18.57 28.42
C CYS A 20 -27.35 -18.84 28.32
N HIS A 21 -27.86 -19.16 27.17
CA HIS A 21 -28.94 -20.11 26.91
C HIS A 21 -29.19 -20.19 25.41
N GLY A 22 -29.27 -21.29 24.73
CA GLY A 22 -29.61 -22.65 25.01
C GLY A 22 -29.50 -23.49 23.75
N ASN A 23 -29.19 -24.65 23.97
CA ASN A 23 -29.12 -25.90 23.26
C ASN A 23 -30.21 -26.13 22.20
N THR A 24 -29.85 -26.63 20.99
CA THR A 24 -30.49 -27.80 20.41
C THR A 24 -29.64 -28.44 19.29
N LYS A 25 -29.54 -29.76 19.36
CA LYS A 25 -28.84 -30.81 18.68
C LYS A 25 -28.96 -30.88 17.16
N SER A 26 -27.86 -31.37 16.60
CA SER A 26 -27.67 -32.47 15.62
C SER A 26 -27.83 -32.17 14.12
N ASN A 27 -26.83 -32.30 13.31
CA ASN A 27 -26.26 -33.50 12.74
C ASN A 27 -25.04 -33.21 11.86
N GLU A 28 -24.12 -34.14 11.85
CA GLU A 28 -22.86 -34.19 11.09
C GLU A 28 -23.08 -34.05 9.59
N THR A 29 -22.17 -33.34 8.91
CA THR A 29 -21.41 -33.89 7.78
C THR A 29 -20.31 -32.89 7.39
N ASP A 30 -19.09 -33.43 7.28
CA ASP A 30 -17.87 -32.84 6.81
C ASP A 30 -18.00 -31.97 5.54
N LYS A 31 -17.34 -30.83 5.51
CA LYS A 31 -16.36 -30.47 4.49
C LYS A 31 -15.80 -29.10 4.73
N ASP A 32 -14.47 -29.05 4.81
CA ASP A 32 -13.59 -27.95 4.45
C ASP A 32 -14.26 -26.59 4.16
N SER A 33 -14.09 -25.68 5.07
CA SER A 33 -14.22 -24.26 4.77
C SER A 33 -12.99 -23.54 5.27
N LEU A 34 -12.10 -23.37 4.35
CA LEU A 34 -11.07 -22.37 4.31
C LEU A 34 -11.66 -21.04 4.84
N SER A 35 -11.15 -20.59 5.97
CA SER A 35 -11.47 -19.24 6.50
C SER A 35 -10.99 -18.19 5.50
N THR A 36 -11.89 -17.77 4.66
CA THR A 36 -11.75 -16.53 3.91
C THR A 36 -11.79 -15.40 4.92
N VAL A 37 -10.64 -14.83 5.23
CA VAL A 37 -10.59 -13.53 5.88
C VAL A 37 -11.18 -12.56 4.87
N ALA A 38 -12.44 -12.22 5.07
CA ALA A 38 -13.08 -11.16 4.33
C ALA A 38 -12.35 -9.85 4.66
N ASN A 39 -11.46 -9.47 3.78
CA ASN A 39 -10.90 -8.14 3.76
C ASN A 39 -11.97 -7.23 3.17
N ASP A 40 -12.82 -6.71 4.05
CA ASP A 40 -13.87 -5.75 3.70
C ASP A 40 -13.20 -4.41 3.37
N SER A 41 -12.79 -4.27 2.14
CA SER A 41 -12.47 -2.99 1.51
C SER A 41 -13.25 -2.90 0.20
N LEU A 42 -14.52 -2.57 0.33
CA LEU A 42 -15.34 -2.07 -0.77
C LEU A 42 -14.76 -0.74 -1.27
N SER A 43 -13.73 -0.83 -2.08
CA SER A 43 -13.38 0.22 -3.01
C SER A 43 -13.54 -0.38 -4.40
N SER A 44 -14.44 0.17 -5.21
CA SER A 44 -14.60 -0.14 -6.64
C SER A 44 -13.31 0.21 -7.37
N GLY A 45 -12.29 -0.58 -7.16
CA GLY A 45 -10.96 -0.43 -7.70
C GLY A 45 -10.51 -1.69 -8.44
N VAL A 46 -9.48 -1.55 -9.20
CA VAL A 46 -8.78 -2.64 -9.88
C VAL A 46 -8.41 -3.72 -8.85
N ALA A 47 -8.72 -4.98 -9.16
CA ALA A 47 -8.34 -6.08 -8.30
C ALA A 47 -6.82 -6.17 -8.13
N ILE A 48 -6.35 -6.44 -6.91
CA ILE A 48 -4.91 -6.49 -6.60
C ILE A 48 -4.18 -7.49 -7.50
N GLU A 49 -4.82 -8.61 -7.84
CA GLU A 49 -4.26 -9.62 -8.73
C GLU A 49 -3.93 -9.07 -10.13
N SER A 50 -4.73 -8.13 -10.62
CA SER A 50 -4.49 -7.49 -11.94
C SER A 50 -3.35 -6.46 -11.89
N LEU A 51 -3.08 -5.91 -10.70
CA LEU A 51 -1.97 -4.99 -10.46
C LEU A 51 -0.63 -5.70 -10.30
N ALA A 52 -0.65 -6.96 -9.85
CA ALA A 52 0.58 -7.69 -9.53
C ALA A 52 1.52 -7.78 -10.74
N GLY A 53 2.78 -7.49 -10.49
CA GLY A 53 3.83 -7.51 -11.51
C GLY A 53 4.93 -6.49 -11.24
N THR A 54 5.98 -6.58 -12.04
CA THR A 54 7.11 -5.65 -11.99
C THR A 54 6.97 -4.62 -13.09
N TYR A 55 7.01 -3.35 -12.72
CA TYR A 55 6.92 -2.21 -13.62
C TYR A 55 8.25 -1.47 -13.64
N GLU A 56 8.73 -1.07 -14.82
CA GLU A 56 9.96 -0.32 -14.94
C GLU A 56 9.82 0.86 -15.91
N GLY A 57 10.61 1.91 -15.66
CA GLY A 57 10.69 3.08 -16.52
C GLY A 57 11.77 4.05 -16.02
N THR A 58 12.02 5.09 -16.80
CA THR A 58 12.91 6.17 -16.39
C THR A 58 12.09 7.42 -16.16
N LEU A 59 11.95 7.80 -14.91
CA LEU A 59 11.25 9.01 -14.48
C LEU A 59 12.15 10.24 -14.66
N PRO A 60 11.58 11.42 -14.97
CA PRO A 60 12.36 12.64 -15.06
C PRO A 60 12.88 13.07 -13.68
N ALA A 61 14.04 13.68 -13.67
CA ALA A 61 14.67 14.28 -12.50
C ALA A 61 15.18 15.68 -12.81
N ALA A 62 15.30 16.50 -11.77
CA ALA A 62 15.75 17.88 -11.93
C ALA A 62 17.28 18.02 -11.98
N ASP A 63 18.01 17.08 -11.39
CA ASP A 63 19.44 17.17 -11.11
C ASP A 63 20.26 15.98 -11.66
N CYS A 64 19.63 15.13 -12.47
CA CYS A 64 20.29 14.05 -13.19
C CYS A 64 19.51 13.73 -14.48
N PRO A 65 20.07 12.93 -15.41
CA PRO A 65 19.40 12.59 -16.67
C PRO A 65 18.08 11.85 -16.51
N GLY A 66 17.83 11.27 -15.35
CA GLY A 66 16.61 10.55 -15.03
C GLY A 66 16.81 9.60 -13.87
N ILE A 67 15.71 9.02 -13.40
CA ILE A 67 15.68 8.03 -12.32
C ILE A 67 15.11 6.74 -12.90
N ARG A 68 15.96 5.74 -13.10
CA ARG A 68 15.51 4.41 -13.47
C ARG A 68 14.76 3.81 -12.29
N THR A 69 13.47 3.61 -12.45
CA THR A 69 12.58 3.15 -11.39
C THR A 69 12.06 1.76 -11.71
N VAL A 70 12.13 0.87 -10.73
CA VAL A 70 11.51 -0.46 -10.75
C VAL A 70 10.57 -0.58 -9.57
N LEU A 71 9.32 -0.88 -9.83
CA LEU A 71 8.27 -1.10 -8.82
C LEU A 71 7.66 -2.48 -9.02
N THR A 72 7.80 -3.35 -8.04
CA THR A 72 7.11 -4.64 -8.00
C THR A 72 5.94 -4.57 -7.04
N LEU A 73 4.75 -4.90 -7.52
CA LEU A 73 3.53 -5.04 -6.72
C LEU A 73 3.19 -6.52 -6.63
N ASN A 74 3.00 -7.02 -5.42
CA ASN A 74 2.68 -8.41 -5.14
C ASN A 74 1.18 -8.61 -4.85
N THR A 75 0.68 -9.81 -5.02
CA THR A 75 -0.73 -10.16 -4.76
C THR A 75 -1.12 -10.09 -3.28
N ASP A 76 -0.15 -10.10 -2.38
CA ASP A 76 -0.33 -9.94 -0.93
C ASP A 76 -0.31 -8.47 -0.46
N SER A 77 -0.44 -7.52 -1.38
CA SER A 77 -0.36 -6.08 -1.14
C SER A 77 1.00 -5.57 -0.69
N THR A 78 2.05 -6.36 -0.80
CA THR A 78 3.41 -5.88 -0.57
C THR A 78 4.01 -5.28 -1.84
N TYR A 79 4.97 -4.35 -1.67
CA TYR A 79 5.71 -3.78 -2.77
C TYR A 79 7.23 -3.84 -2.54
N GLN A 80 7.98 -3.82 -3.62
CA GLN A 80 9.41 -3.56 -3.66
C GLN A 80 9.65 -2.42 -4.65
N TYR A 81 10.45 -1.47 -4.24
CA TYR A 81 10.80 -0.29 -5.01
C TYR A 81 12.30 -0.15 -5.09
N SER A 82 12.82 0.16 -6.26
CA SER A 82 14.23 0.48 -6.50
C SER A 82 14.31 1.66 -7.44
N ALA A 83 15.20 2.60 -7.14
CA ALA A 83 15.45 3.79 -7.94
C ALA A 83 16.95 4.01 -8.10
N ASP A 84 17.41 4.06 -9.34
CA ASP A 84 18.78 4.39 -9.70
C ASP A 84 18.81 5.78 -10.33
N TYR A 85 19.43 6.73 -9.68
CA TYR A 85 19.69 8.08 -10.19
C TYR A 85 20.82 8.03 -11.19
N LEU A 86 20.52 8.22 -12.44
CA LEU A 86 21.49 8.08 -13.54
C LEU A 86 22.66 9.08 -13.37
N GLU A 87 23.88 8.61 -13.66
CA GLU A 87 25.12 9.39 -13.56
C GLU A 87 25.47 9.89 -12.15
N ARG A 88 24.83 9.34 -11.09
CA ARG A 88 25.20 9.62 -9.69
C ARG A 88 25.86 8.40 -9.05
N LYS A 89 27.00 8.60 -8.38
CA LYS A 89 27.78 7.51 -7.76
C LYS A 89 27.03 6.82 -6.61
N ASP A 90 26.26 7.58 -5.84
CA ASP A 90 25.52 7.08 -4.67
C ASP A 90 24.00 7.28 -4.87
N GLY A 91 23.58 7.18 -6.12
CA GLY A 91 22.20 7.43 -6.53
C GLY A 91 21.32 6.20 -6.55
N HIS A 92 21.41 5.32 -5.55
CA HIS A 92 20.55 4.15 -5.42
C HIS A 92 19.66 4.27 -4.18
N ASP A 93 18.36 4.02 -4.33
CA ASP A 93 17.38 4.00 -3.25
C ASP A 93 16.52 2.74 -3.38
N GLU A 94 16.29 2.07 -2.26
CA GLU A 94 15.44 0.89 -2.18
C GLU A 94 14.43 1.05 -1.05
N ALA A 95 13.22 0.58 -1.30
CA ALA A 95 12.18 0.53 -0.30
C ALA A 95 11.29 -0.69 -0.48
N SER A 96 10.70 -1.14 0.60
CA SER A 96 9.67 -2.18 0.58
C SER A 96 8.63 -1.91 1.66
N GLY A 97 7.44 -2.41 1.47
CA GLY A 97 6.35 -2.20 2.41
C GLY A 97 5.03 -2.74 1.89
N VAL A 98 3.95 -2.19 2.41
CA VAL A 98 2.59 -2.53 1.97
C VAL A 98 2.05 -1.35 1.17
N PHE A 99 1.48 -1.62 0.01
CA PHE A 99 0.78 -0.61 -0.77
C PHE A 99 -0.72 -0.60 -0.45
N LYS A 100 -1.37 0.51 -0.76
CA LYS A 100 -2.82 0.64 -0.68
C LYS A 100 -3.38 0.98 -2.06
N VAL A 101 -4.57 0.48 -2.34
CA VAL A 101 -5.34 0.91 -3.51
C VAL A 101 -6.38 1.93 -3.03
N LEU A 102 -6.23 3.15 -3.50
CA LEU A 102 -7.12 4.27 -3.22
C LEU A 102 -8.23 4.35 -4.26
N ALA A 103 -9.11 5.33 -4.12
CA ALA A 103 -10.10 5.66 -5.14
C ALA A 103 -9.44 5.94 -6.50
N ASN A 104 -10.22 5.81 -7.58
CA ASN A 104 -9.77 6.07 -8.96
C ASN A 104 -8.60 5.19 -9.43
N ASN A 105 -8.44 3.97 -8.87
CA ASN A 105 -7.36 3.03 -9.20
C ASN A 105 -5.96 3.59 -8.96
N VAL A 106 -5.82 4.39 -7.91
CA VAL A 106 -4.53 4.94 -7.47
C VAL A 106 -3.89 3.99 -6.46
N VAL A 107 -2.65 3.62 -6.71
CA VAL A 107 -1.80 2.84 -5.82
C VAL A 107 -0.92 3.79 -5.03
N GLU A 108 -1.00 3.74 -3.71
CA GLU A 108 -0.13 4.46 -2.78
C GLU A 108 0.95 3.53 -2.25
N ILE A 109 2.20 3.92 -2.40
CA ILE A 109 3.34 3.33 -1.68
C ILE A 109 3.92 4.37 -0.73
N VAL A 110 4.31 3.95 0.47
CA VAL A 110 4.96 4.83 1.45
C VAL A 110 6.34 4.28 1.76
N ARG A 111 7.38 5.05 1.51
CA ARG A 111 8.76 4.67 1.83
C ARG A 111 8.99 4.71 3.34
N PRO A 112 9.28 3.58 4.01
CA PRO A 112 9.41 3.54 5.47
C PRO A 112 10.54 4.42 6.02
N SER A 113 11.59 4.63 5.22
CA SER A 113 12.77 5.41 5.61
C SER A 113 12.49 6.91 5.74
N SER A 114 11.64 7.46 4.88
CA SER A 114 11.36 8.91 4.82
C SER A 114 9.91 9.25 5.19
N GLY A 115 9.00 8.26 5.17
CA GLY A 115 7.56 8.49 5.29
C GLY A 115 6.94 9.14 4.04
N GLU A 116 7.71 9.29 2.98
CA GLU A 116 7.24 9.90 1.74
C GLU A 116 6.32 8.95 0.97
N ALA A 117 5.14 9.44 0.61
CA ALA A 117 4.18 8.73 -0.21
C ALA A 117 4.39 9.03 -1.70
N THR A 118 4.29 7.99 -2.51
CA THR A 118 4.30 8.10 -3.98
C THR A 118 3.06 7.41 -4.53
N TYR A 119 2.46 7.99 -5.55
CA TYR A 119 1.19 7.56 -6.08
C TYR A 119 1.31 7.16 -7.55
N TYR A 120 0.67 6.06 -7.90
CA TYR A 120 0.63 5.55 -9.27
C TYR A 120 -0.81 5.22 -9.64
N LYS A 121 -1.27 5.67 -10.79
CA LYS A 121 -2.58 5.33 -11.33
C LYS A 121 -2.44 4.24 -12.38
N VAL A 122 -3.33 3.28 -12.35
CA VAL A 122 -3.40 2.25 -13.39
C VAL A 122 -3.87 2.88 -14.68
N LYS A 123 -3.05 2.82 -15.70
CA LYS A 123 -3.34 3.36 -17.04
C LYS A 123 -3.96 2.29 -17.92
N ASP A 124 -3.40 1.12 -17.92
CA ASP A 124 -3.88 -0.07 -18.64
C ASP A 124 -3.34 -1.37 -17.99
N ALA A 125 -3.61 -2.53 -18.59
CA ALA A 125 -3.19 -3.83 -18.06
C ALA A 125 -1.66 -4.00 -17.92
N ASN A 126 -0.87 -3.16 -18.62
CA ASN A 126 0.58 -3.28 -18.71
C ASN A 126 1.31 -2.00 -18.30
N SER A 127 0.60 -0.97 -17.84
CA SER A 127 1.26 0.28 -17.47
C SER A 127 0.57 1.00 -16.32
N ILE A 128 1.40 1.67 -15.54
CA ILE A 128 1.00 2.60 -14.48
C ILE A 128 1.68 3.94 -14.74
N ILE A 129 1.07 5.02 -14.29
CA ILE A 129 1.61 6.36 -14.41
C ILE A 129 1.72 7.01 -13.03
N MET A 130 2.84 7.66 -12.75
CA MET A 130 3.01 8.44 -11.51
C MET A 130 2.07 9.63 -11.51
N THR A 131 1.38 9.86 -10.39
CA THR A 131 0.33 10.88 -10.23
C THR A 131 0.47 11.59 -8.89
N ASP A 132 -0.43 12.53 -8.63
CA ASP A 132 -0.68 13.02 -7.27
C ASP A 132 -1.61 12.06 -6.49
N SER A 133 -1.88 12.40 -5.23
CA SER A 133 -2.75 11.61 -4.34
C SER A 133 -4.22 11.53 -4.78
N LEU A 134 -4.65 12.38 -5.67
CA LEU A 134 -5.99 12.40 -6.24
C LEU A 134 -6.09 11.63 -7.56
N GLY A 135 -4.94 11.17 -8.09
CA GLY A 135 -4.84 10.49 -9.36
C GLY A 135 -4.81 11.43 -10.56
N ASN A 136 -4.45 12.70 -10.37
CA ASN A 136 -4.23 13.61 -11.48
C ASN A 136 -2.90 13.27 -12.16
N GLU A 137 -2.96 13.03 -13.46
CA GLU A 137 -1.79 12.72 -14.27
C GLU A 137 -1.03 13.99 -14.64
N PRO A 138 0.30 13.92 -14.83
CA PRO A 138 1.05 15.02 -15.40
C PRO A 138 0.48 15.44 -16.75
N GLU A 139 0.48 16.74 -17.04
CA GLU A 139 -0.08 17.26 -18.28
C GLU A 139 0.96 17.40 -19.40
N GLY A 140 0.47 17.45 -20.61
CA GLY A 140 1.26 17.73 -21.80
C GLY A 140 2.15 16.55 -22.26
N GLU A 141 3.17 16.87 -23.04
CA GLU A 141 4.08 15.88 -23.62
C GLU A 141 4.96 15.16 -22.60
N THR A 142 5.14 15.76 -21.44
CA THR A 142 5.93 15.18 -20.35
C THR A 142 5.22 14.03 -19.64
N ALA A 143 3.90 13.92 -19.75
CA ALA A 143 3.13 12.85 -19.11
C ALA A 143 3.66 11.45 -19.44
N LYS A 144 4.09 11.22 -20.67
CA LYS A 144 4.66 9.94 -21.12
C LYS A 144 5.97 9.56 -20.41
N LEU A 145 6.68 10.54 -19.83
CA LEU A 145 7.92 10.31 -19.08
C LEU A 145 7.67 9.76 -17.67
N TYR A 146 6.43 9.82 -17.20
CA TYR A 146 6.03 9.34 -15.87
C TYR A 146 5.38 7.95 -15.89
N VAL A 147 5.45 7.26 -17.03
CA VAL A 147 4.87 5.92 -17.21
C VAL A 147 5.89 4.84 -16.89
N LEU A 148 5.49 3.89 -16.05
CA LEU A 148 6.20 2.63 -15.83
C LEU A 148 5.44 1.52 -16.58
N THR A 149 6.18 0.69 -17.28
CA THR A 149 5.64 -0.41 -18.10
C THR A 149 5.93 -1.75 -17.47
N LYS A 150 4.95 -2.65 -17.50
CA LYS A 150 5.06 -3.99 -16.92
C LYS A 150 6.13 -4.81 -17.65
N LYS A 151 7.07 -5.32 -16.90
CA LYS A 151 8.11 -6.21 -17.40
C LYS A 151 7.48 -7.58 -17.76
N LYS A 152 7.79 -8.07 -18.93
CA LYS A 152 7.35 -9.40 -19.40
C LYS A 152 8.22 -10.51 -18.79
#